data_ab9e8c021ee8e05924fc15d791693666
#
_entry.id   ab9e8c021ee8e05924fc15d791693666
#
_cell.length_a   1.000
_cell.length_b   1.000
_cell.length_c   1.000
_cell.angle_alpha   90.00
_cell.angle_beta   90.00
_cell.angle_gamma   90.00
#
_symmetry.space_group_name_H-M   'P 1'
#
loop_
_entity.id
_entity.type
_entity.pdbx_description
1 polymer ?
#
loop_
_entity_poly.entity_id
_entity_poly.type
_entity_poly.pdbx_seq_one_letter_code
_entity_poly.pdbx_strand_id
1 'polypeptide(L)'
;MKIFLLLLSIFLNKSLLASEKIYESSFYEININTKNIEEDKNREIEKVKILSLDIILNQILNKENINIFKKKVDLKNEINYLIKNIIIENEFISNNKYSAKVKINFDKVEIIELFRKNKINYSDLESSDLMFVVYENNSLSKEGLSKNNSFYKKVNIKNFGLLNFIYPDLSLNDRFILPYNEIENISLSNFNELSKKYQTNYLIIVKIKSDKVNNNFNIHLYSSIKNEILYSSKFKINNNINYQNQLLSVINDWWKNLNIIDQSIINKQSCFIKNSNIHELYFIISKIKSISQIKSFNLLKINLGMNLYDIIYYGDTSNFSSKLSDKRIKNYFDSKKDCILSLKS
;
A
#
# COMPACT_ATOMS: atom_id res chain seq x y z
N MET A 1 16.62 28.33 20.81
CA MET A 1 16.94 26.90 20.98
C MET A 1 15.72 26.03 21.29
N LYS A 2 14.81 26.42 22.20
CA LYS A 2 13.60 25.61 22.53
C LYS A 2 12.58 25.46 21.37
N ILE A 3 12.39 26.50 20.53
CA ILE A 3 11.45 26.48 19.39
C ILE A 3 11.95 25.57 18.27
N PHE A 4 13.27 25.45 18.07
CA PHE A 4 13.88 24.57 17.06
C PHE A 4 13.72 23.07 17.43
N LEU A 5 13.77 22.73 18.73
CA LEU A 5 13.51 21.39 19.23
C LEU A 5 12.05 20.98 19.08
N LEU A 6 11.10 21.92 19.22
CA LEU A 6 9.67 21.65 19.05
C LEU A 6 9.30 21.40 17.58
N LEU A 7 9.92 22.15 16.64
CA LEU A 7 9.76 21.91 15.21
C LEU A 7 10.37 20.56 14.77
N LEU A 8 11.51 20.16 15.34
CA LEU A 8 12.14 18.88 15.04
C LEU A 8 11.26 17.68 15.50
N SER A 9 10.55 17.82 16.63
CA SER A 9 9.65 16.79 17.15
C SER A 9 8.40 16.58 16.27
N ILE A 10 7.95 17.63 15.58
CA ILE A 10 6.80 17.55 14.64
C ILE A 10 7.18 16.81 13.34
N PHE A 11 8.43 16.94 12.88
CA PHE A 11 8.92 16.23 11.70
C PHE A 11 9.20 14.74 11.96
N LEU A 12 9.57 14.36 13.17
CA LEU A 12 9.84 12.97 13.54
C LEU A 12 8.56 12.11 13.65
N ASN A 13 7.41 12.72 13.90
CA ASN A 13 6.14 12.00 14.04
C ASN A 13 5.45 11.66 12.71
N LYS A 14 5.83 12.27 11.59
CA LYS A 14 5.17 11.99 10.28
C LYS A 14 5.43 10.60 9.71
N SER A 15 6.50 9.92 10.09
CA SER A 15 6.81 8.59 9.57
C SER A 15 6.15 7.42 10.32
N LEU A 16 5.62 7.66 11.51
CA LEU A 16 4.88 6.65 12.29
C LEU A 16 3.41 6.53 11.85
N LEU A 17 2.85 7.60 11.27
CA LEU A 17 1.42 7.69 10.93
C LEU A 17 1.04 7.05 9.58
N ALA A 18 2.01 6.78 8.68
CA ALA A 18 1.70 6.30 7.34
C ALA A 18 1.10 4.88 7.34
N SER A 19 1.58 3.98 8.20
CA SER A 19 1.10 2.58 8.22
C SER A 19 -0.25 2.38 8.93
N GLU A 20 -0.72 3.35 9.70
CA GLU A 20 -2.05 3.28 10.35
C GLU A 20 -3.17 3.71 9.42
N LYS A 21 -2.88 4.56 8.42
CA LYS A 21 -3.90 5.09 7.48
C LYS A 21 -4.63 4.03 6.68
N ILE A 22 -4.01 2.86 6.44
CA ILE A 22 -4.65 1.74 5.74
C ILE A 22 -5.87 1.23 6.52
N TYR A 23 -5.82 1.31 7.85
CA TYR A 23 -6.86 0.81 8.76
C TYR A 23 -7.86 1.89 9.19
N GLU A 24 -7.84 3.04 8.53
CA GLU A 24 -8.77 4.14 8.77
C GLU A 24 -9.70 4.33 7.58
N SER A 25 -11.00 4.51 7.84
CA SER A 25 -11.94 4.87 6.79
C SER A 25 -11.83 6.36 6.40
N SER A 26 -12.41 6.72 5.27
CA SER A 26 -12.79 8.11 5.01
C SER A 26 -13.95 8.53 5.92
N PHE A 27 -14.25 9.83 5.99
CA PHE A 27 -15.49 10.31 6.60
C PHE A 27 -16.68 9.98 5.70
N TYR A 28 -17.70 9.40 6.31
CA TYR A 28 -19.01 9.15 5.70
C TYR A 28 -19.99 10.20 6.19
N GLU A 29 -20.76 10.79 5.29
CA GLU A 29 -21.84 11.71 5.64
C GLU A 29 -23.12 10.92 5.89
N ILE A 30 -23.65 11.05 7.10
CA ILE A 30 -24.98 10.56 7.47
C ILE A 30 -25.93 11.77 7.45
N ASN A 31 -27.06 11.63 6.75
CA ASN A 31 -28.09 12.66 6.70
C ASN A 31 -29.47 11.96 6.57
N ILE A 32 -30.18 11.86 7.67
CA ILE A 32 -31.44 11.14 7.74
C ILE A 32 -32.56 12.02 8.32
N ASN A 33 -33.77 11.82 7.80
CA ASN A 33 -35.01 12.35 8.37
C ASN A 33 -35.77 11.19 9.00
N THR A 34 -36.02 11.28 10.29
CA THR A 34 -36.62 10.17 11.05
C THR A 34 -37.31 10.67 12.33
N LYS A 35 -38.30 9.90 12.79
CA LYS A 35 -38.96 10.13 14.10
C LYS A 35 -38.24 9.44 15.25
N ASN A 36 -37.43 8.42 14.96
CA ASN A 36 -36.65 7.67 15.95
C ASN A 36 -35.14 7.86 15.68
N ILE A 37 -34.62 9.02 16.12
CA ILE A 37 -33.26 9.45 15.79
C ILE A 37 -32.23 8.48 16.33
N GLU A 38 -32.35 7.98 17.55
CA GLU A 38 -31.36 7.16 18.19
C GLU A 38 -31.18 5.78 17.49
N GLU A 39 -32.32 5.13 17.19
CA GLU A 39 -32.29 3.84 16.50
C GLU A 39 -31.77 3.95 15.08
N ASP A 40 -32.22 4.96 14.34
CA ASP A 40 -31.79 5.16 12.95
C ASP A 40 -30.36 5.63 12.86
N LYS A 41 -29.87 6.48 13.78
CA LYS A 41 -28.46 6.83 13.94
C LYS A 41 -27.61 5.58 14.12
N ASN A 42 -27.96 4.72 15.06
CA ASN A 42 -27.23 3.50 15.35
C ASN A 42 -27.22 2.57 14.13
N ARG A 43 -28.33 2.41 13.44
CA ARG A 43 -28.42 1.62 12.20
C ARG A 43 -27.52 2.15 11.09
N GLU A 44 -27.45 3.47 10.90
CA GLU A 44 -26.57 4.07 9.89
C GLU A 44 -25.09 3.94 10.28
N ILE A 45 -24.73 4.09 11.55
CA ILE A 45 -23.36 3.86 12.02
C ILE A 45 -22.95 2.39 11.80
N GLU A 46 -23.84 1.43 12.05
CA GLU A 46 -23.55 0.01 11.75
C GLU A 46 -23.31 -0.23 10.24
N LYS A 47 -24.07 0.43 9.36
CA LYS A 47 -23.78 0.38 7.92
C LYS A 47 -22.40 0.95 7.59
N VAL A 48 -22.05 2.11 8.18
CA VAL A 48 -20.73 2.74 7.98
C VAL A 48 -19.61 1.82 8.45
N LYS A 49 -19.76 1.12 9.59
CA LYS A 49 -18.77 0.13 10.05
C LYS A 49 -18.53 -0.95 9.00
N ILE A 50 -19.59 -1.56 8.49
CA ILE A 50 -19.51 -2.64 7.48
C ILE A 50 -18.87 -2.14 6.19
N LEU A 51 -19.32 -0.99 5.66
CA LEU A 51 -18.77 -0.40 4.44
C LEU A 51 -17.29 -0.04 4.60
N SER A 52 -16.92 0.53 5.75
CA SER A 52 -15.53 0.89 6.06
C SER A 52 -14.63 -0.34 6.11
N LEU A 53 -15.08 -1.40 6.76
CA LEU A 53 -14.32 -2.65 6.83
C LEU A 53 -14.17 -3.29 5.44
N ASP A 54 -15.24 -3.32 4.64
CA ASP A 54 -15.19 -3.88 3.28
C ASP A 54 -14.17 -3.13 2.39
N ILE A 55 -14.06 -1.80 2.51
CA ILE A 55 -13.05 -1.02 1.81
C ILE A 55 -11.63 -1.42 2.25
N ILE A 56 -11.39 -1.53 3.56
CA ILE A 56 -10.09 -1.92 4.10
C ILE A 56 -9.71 -3.34 3.64
N LEU A 57 -10.66 -4.28 3.72
CA LEU A 57 -10.43 -5.65 3.24
C LEU A 57 -10.07 -5.67 1.75
N ASN A 58 -10.76 -4.89 0.92
CA ASN A 58 -10.44 -4.76 -0.50
C ASN A 58 -9.07 -4.10 -0.77
N GLN A 59 -8.57 -3.27 0.14
CA GLN A 59 -7.22 -2.71 0.04
C GLN A 59 -6.14 -3.75 0.31
N ILE A 60 -6.30 -4.61 1.32
CA ILE A 60 -5.25 -5.49 1.84
C ILE A 60 -5.39 -6.97 1.43
N LEU A 61 -6.58 -7.42 1.03
CA LEU A 61 -6.80 -8.78 0.52
C LEU A 61 -6.94 -8.78 -1.00
N ASN A 62 -6.38 -9.79 -1.67
CA ASN A 62 -6.71 -10.07 -3.05
C ASN A 62 -8.09 -10.73 -3.15
N LYS A 63 -8.63 -10.86 -4.37
CA LYS A 63 -9.99 -11.40 -4.59
C LYS A 63 -10.20 -12.80 -4.00
N GLU A 64 -9.20 -13.67 -4.07
CA GLU A 64 -9.26 -15.02 -3.52
C GLU A 64 -9.41 -14.97 -1.99
N ASN A 65 -8.55 -14.22 -1.33
CA ASN A 65 -8.55 -14.10 0.13
C ASN A 65 -9.79 -13.36 0.66
N ILE A 66 -10.38 -12.43 -0.09
CA ILE A 66 -11.70 -11.85 0.25
C ILE A 66 -12.77 -12.93 0.28
N ASN A 67 -12.80 -13.82 -0.70
CA ASN A 67 -13.78 -14.92 -0.74
C ASN A 67 -13.58 -15.91 0.42
N ILE A 68 -12.32 -16.20 0.76
CA ILE A 68 -11.98 -17.04 1.93
C ILE A 68 -12.45 -16.36 3.22
N PHE A 69 -12.17 -15.07 3.37
CA PHE A 69 -12.58 -14.27 4.53
C PHE A 69 -14.10 -14.30 4.73
N LYS A 70 -14.87 -13.98 3.67
CA LYS A 70 -16.34 -13.98 3.73
C LYS A 70 -16.96 -15.34 4.07
N LYS A 71 -16.26 -16.44 3.78
CA LYS A 71 -16.71 -17.82 4.12
C LYS A 71 -16.38 -18.21 5.57
N LYS A 72 -15.29 -17.69 6.12
CA LYS A 72 -14.76 -18.14 7.41
C LYS A 72 -15.12 -17.22 8.57
N VAL A 73 -15.40 -15.95 8.31
CA VAL A 73 -15.57 -14.92 9.33
C VAL A 73 -17.01 -14.43 9.38
N ASP A 74 -17.62 -14.54 10.55
CA ASP A 74 -18.92 -13.93 10.82
C ASP A 74 -18.72 -12.45 11.22
N LEU A 75 -18.81 -11.58 10.22
CA LEU A 75 -18.58 -10.15 10.39
C LEU A 75 -19.51 -9.49 11.43
N LYS A 76 -20.76 -9.95 11.58
CA LYS A 76 -21.70 -9.35 12.52
C LYS A 76 -21.22 -9.48 13.96
N ASN A 77 -20.59 -10.60 14.28
CA ASN A 77 -20.10 -10.86 15.61
C ASN A 77 -18.69 -10.29 15.86
N GLU A 78 -17.85 -10.22 14.83
CA GLU A 78 -16.43 -9.82 14.97
C GLU A 78 -16.21 -8.31 14.81
N ILE A 79 -17.04 -7.58 14.06
CA ILE A 79 -16.75 -6.21 13.61
C ILE A 79 -16.48 -5.23 14.76
N ASN A 80 -17.22 -5.35 15.85
CA ASN A 80 -17.05 -4.44 16.99
C ASN A 80 -15.72 -4.63 17.72
N TYR A 81 -15.15 -5.84 17.71
CA TYR A 81 -13.83 -6.14 18.28
C TYR A 81 -12.70 -5.59 17.41
N LEU A 82 -12.95 -5.40 16.10
CA LEU A 82 -11.97 -4.86 15.17
C LEU A 82 -11.87 -3.33 15.22
N ILE A 83 -12.81 -2.64 15.87
CA ILE A 83 -12.87 -1.17 15.90
C ILE A 83 -12.07 -0.63 17.07
N LYS A 84 -11.06 0.22 16.77
CA LYS A 84 -10.28 0.97 17.74
C LYS A 84 -11.06 2.14 18.30
N ASN A 85 -11.67 2.95 17.44
CA ASN A 85 -12.54 4.05 17.81
C ASN A 85 -13.43 4.50 16.64
N ILE A 86 -14.48 5.25 16.96
CA ILE A 86 -15.39 5.91 16.04
C ILE A 86 -15.29 7.40 16.28
N ILE A 87 -15.04 8.17 15.23
CA ILE A 87 -14.98 9.62 15.26
C ILE A 87 -16.26 10.16 14.63
N ILE A 88 -16.99 10.99 15.37
CA ILE A 88 -18.19 11.67 14.91
C ILE A 88 -17.93 13.17 14.93
N GLU A 89 -18.05 13.81 13.78
CA GLU A 89 -17.85 15.25 13.61
C GLU A 89 -19.12 15.92 13.04
N ASN A 90 -19.27 17.20 13.31
CA ASN A 90 -20.36 18.01 12.80
C ASN A 90 -21.75 17.41 13.09
N GLU A 91 -21.90 16.82 14.27
CA GLU A 91 -23.16 16.21 14.68
C GLU A 91 -24.23 17.29 14.90
N PHE A 92 -25.35 17.12 14.23
CA PHE A 92 -26.52 17.98 14.34
C PHE A 92 -27.78 17.15 14.55
N ILE A 93 -28.53 17.47 15.59
CA ILE A 93 -29.76 16.79 15.95
C ILE A 93 -30.87 17.85 16.02
N SER A 94 -31.98 17.61 15.33
CA SER A 94 -33.21 18.37 15.44
C SER A 94 -34.39 17.41 15.53
N ASN A 95 -35.61 17.92 15.74
CA ASN A 95 -36.82 17.11 16.05
C ASN A 95 -37.01 15.87 15.15
N ASN A 96 -36.66 15.96 13.86
CA ASN A 96 -36.84 14.88 12.90
C ASN A 96 -35.62 14.69 11.97
N LYS A 97 -34.50 15.31 12.32
CA LYS A 97 -33.31 15.25 11.45
C LYS A 97 -32.05 14.94 12.25
N TYR A 98 -31.24 14.01 11.73
CA TYR A 98 -29.91 13.74 12.18
C TYR A 98 -28.91 13.90 11.03
N SER A 99 -27.81 14.61 11.26
CA SER A 99 -26.69 14.65 10.32
C SER A 99 -25.36 14.63 11.07
N ALA A 100 -24.38 13.93 10.52
CA ALA A 100 -23.03 13.83 11.07
C ALA A 100 -22.03 13.36 10.01
N LYS A 101 -20.73 13.56 10.29
CA LYS A 101 -19.62 12.92 9.59
C LYS A 101 -19.03 11.85 10.49
N VAL A 102 -19.02 10.61 10.03
CA VAL A 102 -18.56 9.45 10.79
C VAL A 102 -17.33 8.83 10.13
N LYS A 103 -16.26 8.60 10.92
CA LYS A 103 -15.06 7.90 10.51
C LYS A 103 -14.80 6.75 11.47
N ILE A 104 -14.43 5.58 10.90
CA ILE A 104 -14.11 4.38 11.67
C ILE A 104 -12.60 4.14 11.59
N ASN A 105 -11.96 4.00 12.72
CA ASN A 105 -10.57 3.56 12.84
C ASN A 105 -10.56 2.15 13.37
N PHE A 106 -9.98 1.23 12.61
CA PHE A 106 -9.86 -0.16 12.98
C PHE A 106 -8.54 -0.44 13.70
N ASP A 107 -8.55 -1.44 14.56
CA ASP A 107 -7.34 -1.92 15.22
C ASP A 107 -6.58 -2.86 14.28
N LYS A 108 -5.41 -2.42 13.85
CA LYS A 108 -4.52 -3.20 13.00
C LYS A 108 -4.17 -4.57 13.61
N VAL A 109 -3.93 -4.60 14.93
CA VAL A 109 -3.50 -5.84 15.62
C VAL A 109 -4.64 -6.84 15.58
N GLU A 110 -5.85 -6.41 15.91
CA GLU A 110 -7.04 -7.28 15.93
C GLU A 110 -7.38 -7.81 14.54
N ILE A 111 -7.29 -6.98 13.49
CA ILE A 111 -7.49 -7.43 12.10
C ILE A 111 -6.45 -8.49 11.72
N ILE A 112 -5.17 -8.27 12.04
CA ILE A 112 -4.10 -9.21 11.71
C ILE A 112 -4.27 -10.52 12.50
N GLU A 113 -4.65 -10.46 13.77
CA GLU A 113 -4.93 -11.66 14.57
C GLU A 113 -6.13 -12.45 14.02
N LEU A 114 -7.17 -11.75 13.56
CA LEU A 114 -8.31 -12.39 12.88
C LEU A 114 -7.85 -13.13 11.61
N PHE A 115 -6.94 -12.53 10.81
CA PHE A 115 -6.38 -13.18 9.63
C PHE A 115 -5.54 -14.40 10.00
N ARG A 116 -4.70 -14.29 11.03
CA ARG A 116 -3.87 -15.39 11.54
C ARG A 116 -4.71 -16.57 12.01
N LYS A 117 -5.72 -16.31 12.84
CA LYS A 117 -6.67 -17.31 13.35
C LYS A 117 -7.34 -18.08 12.22
N ASN A 118 -7.69 -17.39 11.13
CA ASN A 118 -8.41 -17.97 9.99
C ASN A 118 -7.49 -18.41 8.84
N LYS A 119 -6.16 -18.26 8.97
CA LYS A 119 -5.16 -18.55 7.93
C LYS A 119 -5.47 -17.82 6.62
N ILE A 120 -5.72 -16.52 6.71
CA ILE A 120 -6.02 -15.64 5.59
C ILE A 120 -4.77 -14.88 5.22
N ASN A 121 -4.30 -15.04 4.00
CA ASN A 121 -3.15 -14.33 3.47
C ASN A 121 -3.53 -12.88 3.12
N TYR A 122 -2.65 -11.93 3.39
CA TYR A 122 -2.91 -10.51 3.18
C TYR A 122 -1.64 -9.75 2.76
N SER A 123 -1.80 -8.52 2.29
CA SER A 123 -0.71 -7.59 2.04
C SER A 123 -1.07 -6.22 2.62
N ASP A 124 -0.24 -5.69 3.49
CA ASP A 124 -0.38 -4.35 4.08
C ASP A 124 0.83 -3.45 3.80
N LEU A 125 1.63 -3.81 2.79
CA LEU A 125 2.77 -3.03 2.35
C LEU A 125 2.30 -1.98 1.34
N GLU A 126 2.37 -0.70 1.73
CA GLU A 126 2.23 0.41 0.78
C GLU A 126 3.42 0.40 -0.18
N SER A 127 3.18 0.72 -1.44
CA SER A 127 4.27 0.85 -2.40
C SER A 127 5.12 2.07 -2.08
N SER A 128 6.43 1.96 -2.32
CA SER A 128 7.21 3.15 -2.66
C SER A 128 6.61 3.78 -3.92
N ASP A 129 7.05 4.98 -4.28
CA ASP A 129 6.58 5.66 -5.47
C ASP A 129 6.71 4.76 -6.71
N LEU A 130 5.56 4.44 -7.33
CA LEU A 130 5.45 3.71 -8.58
C LEU A 130 5.36 4.71 -9.73
N MET A 131 6.30 4.67 -10.66
CA MET A 131 6.24 5.48 -11.87
C MET A 131 5.14 4.96 -12.79
N PHE A 132 4.17 5.79 -13.14
CA PHE A 132 3.07 5.44 -14.01
C PHE A 132 3.27 6.03 -15.40
N VAL A 133 3.60 5.18 -16.37
CA VAL A 133 3.90 5.56 -17.76
C VAL A 133 2.77 5.07 -18.66
N VAL A 134 2.14 5.98 -19.39
CA VAL A 134 1.03 5.66 -20.30
C VAL A 134 1.33 6.07 -21.72
N TYR A 135 1.19 5.13 -22.62
CA TYR A 135 1.23 5.33 -24.07
C TYR A 135 -0.16 5.16 -24.66
N GLU A 136 -0.66 6.19 -25.27
CA GLU A 136 -1.91 6.15 -26.03
C GLU A 136 -1.60 6.16 -27.52
N ASN A 137 -1.87 5.04 -28.19
CA ASN A 137 -1.79 4.97 -29.65
C ASN A 137 -3.13 5.36 -30.24
N ASN A 138 -3.32 6.67 -30.43
CA ASN A 138 -4.46 7.19 -31.15
C ASN A 138 -4.04 7.38 -32.61
N SER A 139 -4.84 6.91 -33.57
CA SER A 139 -4.57 7.03 -35.00
C SER A 139 -4.36 8.49 -35.46
N LEU A 140 -4.68 9.46 -34.63
CA LEU A 140 -4.58 10.90 -34.89
C LEU A 140 -3.44 11.61 -34.13
N SER A 141 -2.84 11.03 -33.11
CA SER A 141 -1.74 11.67 -32.37
C SER A 141 -0.54 10.73 -32.25
N LYS A 142 0.55 11.09 -32.93
CA LYS A 142 1.87 10.45 -32.78
C LYS A 142 2.56 10.83 -31.46
N GLU A 143 1.82 11.33 -30.47
CA GLU A 143 2.35 11.87 -29.23
C GLU A 143 2.18 10.88 -28.07
N GLY A 144 2.68 9.65 -28.23
CA GLY A 144 2.46 8.57 -27.27
C GLY A 144 2.74 8.96 -25.81
N LEU A 145 3.90 9.57 -25.53
CA LEU A 145 4.27 10.08 -24.22
C LEU A 145 4.14 11.62 -24.22
N SER A 146 2.91 12.14 -24.14
CA SER A 146 2.63 13.57 -24.19
C SER A 146 1.71 14.01 -23.06
N LYS A 147 1.89 15.27 -22.61
CA LYS A 147 0.96 15.94 -21.68
C LYS A 147 -0.47 16.04 -22.24
N ASN A 148 -0.64 15.92 -23.55
CA ASN A 148 -1.94 15.92 -24.22
C ASN A 148 -2.64 14.57 -24.21
N ASN A 149 -1.97 13.51 -23.76
CA ASN A 149 -2.57 12.19 -23.57
C ASN A 149 -3.82 12.29 -22.70
N SER A 150 -4.93 11.74 -23.20
CA SER A 150 -6.24 11.84 -22.55
C SER A 150 -6.26 11.17 -21.16
N PHE A 151 -5.42 10.17 -20.97
CA PHE A 151 -5.27 9.47 -19.70
C PHE A 151 -4.67 10.36 -18.64
N TYR A 152 -3.55 11.06 -18.91
CA TYR A 152 -2.93 11.98 -17.95
C TYR A 152 -3.82 13.16 -17.58
N LYS A 153 -4.69 13.61 -18.49
CA LYS A 153 -5.68 14.64 -18.20
C LYS A 153 -6.76 14.19 -17.21
N LYS A 154 -7.10 12.89 -17.23
CA LYS A 154 -8.18 12.31 -16.41
C LYS A 154 -7.66 11.71 -15.10
N VAL A 155 -6.42 11.23 -15.07
CA VAL A 155 -5.86 10.50 -13.93
C VAL A 155 -4.84 11.36 -13.20
N ASN A 156 -5.28 12.13 -12.23
CA ASN A 156 -4.41 12.79 -11.25
C ASN A 156 -4.52 12.08 -9.89
N ILE A 157 -4.45 10.75 -9.92
CA ILE A 157 -4.57 9.91 -8.73
C ILE A 157 -3.16 9.72 -8.15
N LYS A 158 -2.92 10.27 -6.96
CA LYS A 158 -1.66 10.06 -6.24
C LYS A 158 -1.63 8.71 -5.54
N ASN A 159 -2.76 8.27 -5.01
CA ASN A 159 -2.87 7.04 -4.22
C ASN A 159 -4.09 6.22 -4.65
N PHE A 160 -3.95 4.90 -4.68
CA PHE A 160 -5.04 3.96 -4.90
C PHE A 160 -4.77 2.63 -4.18
N GLY A 161 -5.56 2.32 -3.17
CA GLY A 161 -5.31 1.14 -2.32
C GLY A 161 -3.96 1.24 -1.63
N LEU A 162 -3.07 0.27 -1.91
CA LEU A 162 -1.69 0.26 -1.40
C LEU A 162 -0.68 0.98 -2.32
N LEU A 163 -1.13 1.56 -3.42
CA LEU A 163 -0.27 2.13 -4.45
C LEU A 163 -0.10 3.64 -4.28
N ASN A 164 1.15 4.10 -4.35
CA ASN A 164 1.53 5.50 -4.45
C ASN A 164 2.09 5.75 -5.84
N PHE A 165 1.54 6.70 -6.59
CA PHE A 165 1.93 6.96 -7.96
C PHE A 165 2.71 8.26 -8.11
N ILE A 166 3.76 8.19 -8.94
CA ILE A 166 4.41 9.35 -9.54
C ILE A 166 4.26 9.28 -11.06
N TYR A 167 4.30 10.44 -11.69
CA TYR A 167 4.13 10.56 -13.14
C TYR A 167 5.38 11.19 -13.74
N PRO A 168 5.78 10.78 -14.97
CA PRO A 168 6.88 11.44 -15.66
C PRO A 168 6.54 12.89 -15.98
N ASP A 169 7.55 13.76 -15.99
CA ASP A 169 7.40 15.19 -16.37
C ASP A 169 7.02 15.36 -17.84
N LEU A 170 7.11 14.28 -18.63
CA LEU A 170 6.87 14.26 -20.09
C LEU A 170 7.75 15.29 -20.82
N SER A 171 8.97 15.45 -20.32
CA SER A 171 10.00 16.31 -20.88
C SER A 171 10.54 15.73 -22.20
N LEU A 172 11.31 16.54 -22.92
CA LEU A 172 12.02 16.05 -24.12
C LEU A 172 12.95 14.88 -23.77
N ASN A 173 13.59 14.91 -22.59
CA ASN A 173 14.46 13.84 -22.13
C ASN A 173 13.71 12.53 -21.92
N ASP A 174 12.48 12.56 -21.37
CA ASP A 174 11.65 11.35 -21.25
C ASP A 174 11.31 10.75 -22.60
N ARG A 175 11.09 11.60 -23.62
CA ARG A 175 10.81 11.16 -24.99
C ARG A 175 12.04 10.56 -25.68
N PHE A 176 13.26 11.00 -25.30
CA PHE A 176 14.50 10.37 -25.77
C PHE A 176 14.72 9.00 -25.13
N ILE A 177 14.44 8.88 -23.82
CA ILE A 177 14.54 7.59 -23.11
C ILE A 177 13.51 6.60 -23.64
N LEU A 178 12.29 7.06 -23.91
CA LEU A 178 11.16 6.24 -24.38
C LEU A 178 10.59 6.81 -25.69
N PRO A 179 11.26 6.64 -26.81
CA PRO A 179 10.79 7.19 -28.09
C PRO A 179 9.51 6.51 -28.57
N TYR A 180 8.61 7.29 -29.13
CA TYR A 180 7.29 6.82 -29.60
C TYR A 180 7.40 5.67 -30.61
N ASN A 181 8.33 5.77 -31.54
CA ASN A 181 8.47 4.80 -32.62
C ASN A 181 8.94 3.41 -32.13
N GLU A 182 9.49 3.34 -30.94
CA GLU A 182 10.05 2.11 -30.35
C GLU A 182 9.16 1.53 -29.23
N ILE A 183 7.93 2.08 -29.04
CA ILE A 183 7.03 1.66 -27.96
C ILE A 183 6.73 0.15 -27.97
N GLU A 184 6.72 -0.48 -29.13
CA GLU A 184 6.51 -1.93 -29.26
C GLU A 184 7.77 -2.73 -28.91
N ASN A 185 8.94 -2.12 -29.06
CA ASN A 185 10.26 -2.75 -28.91
C ASN A 185 11.12 -2.10 -27.82
N ILE A 186 10.52 -1.41 -26.85
CA ILE A 186 11.26 -0.76 -25.76
C ILE A 186 12.04 -1.81 -25.00
N SER A 187 13.36 -1.58 -24.90
CA SER A 187 14.26 -2.45 -24.17
C SER A 187 14.15 -2.23 -22.66
N LEU A 188 14.53 -3.24 -21.88
CA LEU A 188 14.60 -3.13 -20.41
C LEU A 188 15.59 -2.05 -19.97
N SER A 189 16.60 -1.72 -20.80
CA SER A 189 17.55 -0.63 -20.53
C SER A 189 16.88 0.73 -20.47
N ASN A 190 15.93 1.02 -21.37
CA ASN A 190 15.16 2.27 -21.37
C ASN A 190 14.33 2.43 -20.08
N PHE A 191 13.70 1.34 -19.63
CA PHE A 191 12.96 1.35 -18.37
C PHE A 191 13.87 1.56 -17.16
N ASN A 192 15.07 0.96 -17.18
CA ASN A 192 16.04 1.14 -16.12
C ASN A 192 16.57 2.59 -16.08
N GLU A 193 16.79 3.22 -17.23
CA GLU A 193 17.19 4.62 -17.32
C GLU A 193 16.12 5.56 -16.77
N LEU A 194 14.84 5.33 -17.12
CA LEU A 194 13.73 6.10 -16.57
C LEU A 194 13.59 5.91 -15.06
N SER A 195 13.75 4.68 -14.56
CA SER A 195 13.76 4.38 -13.13
C SER A 195 14.83 5.14 -12.38
N LYS A 196 16.06 5.21 -12.94
CA LYS A 196 17.17 5.96 -12.35
C LYS A 196 16.87 7.45 -12.31
N LYS A 197 16.36 8.01 -13.42
CA LYS A 197 16.00 9.43 -13.49
C LYS A 197 15.03 9.84 -12.39
N TYR A 198 13.99 9.02 -12.15
CA TYR A 198 12.93 9.32 -11.18
C TYR A 198 13.14 8.65 -9.82
N GLN A 199 14.28 7.96 -9.61
CA GLN A 199 14.63 7.29 -8.37
C GLN A 199 13.54 6.30 -7.88
N THR A 200 12.91 5.58 -8.82
CA THR A 200 11.87 4.60 -8.53
C THR A 200 12.33 3.19 -8.81
N ASN A 201 11.83 2.24 -8.01
CA ASN A 201 12.16 0.81 -8.17
C ASN A 201 11.18 0.08 -9.10
N TYR A 202 10.02 0.64 -9.34
CA TYR A 202 8.95 0.00 -10.10
C TYR A 202 8.31 0.96 -11.10
N LEU A 203 8.06 0.47 -12.31
CA LEU A 203 7.34 1.18 -13.35
C LEU A 203 6.09 0.39 -13.75
N ILE A 204 4.96 1.09 -13.81
CA ILE A 204 3.75 0.61 -14.46
C ILE A 204 3.74 1.18 -15.87
N ILE A 205 3.74 0.31 -16.85
CA ILE A 205 3.75 0.69 -18.26
C ILE A 205 2.41 0.27 -18.86
N VAL A 206 1.64 1.24 -19.30
CA VAL A 206 0.31 1.03 -19.89
C VAL A 206 0.34 1.46 -21.34
N LYS A 207 0.08 0.51 -22.24
CA LYS A 207 -0.10 0.79 -23.67
C LYS A 207 -1.59 0.70 -23.98
N ILE A 208 -2.16 1.77 -24.47
CA ILE A 208 -3.57 1.88 -24.83
C ILE A 208 -3.69 1.97 -26.35
N LYS A 209 -4.37 0.99 -26.96
CA LYS A 209 -4.78 1.06 -28.37
C LYS A 209 -6.29 1.25 -28.42
N SER A 210 -6.72 2.46 -28.78
CA SER A 210 -8.14 2.81 -28.86
C SER A 210 -8.67 2.56 -30.27
N ASP A 211 -9.80 1.89 -30.36
CA ASP A 211 -10.64 1.83 -31.56
C ASP A 211 -11.98 2.55 -31.32
N LYS A 212 -12.90 2.54 -32.31
CA LYS A 212 -14.19 3.24 -32.20
C LYS A 212 -15.08 2.74 -31.04
N VAL A 213 -14.91 1.50 -30.61
CA VAL A 213 -15.81 0.81 -29.66
C VAL A 213 -15.09 0.46 -28.36
N ASN A 214 -13.80 0.13 -28.44
CA ASN A 214 -13.05 -0.44 -27.32
C ASN A 214 -11.66 0.18 -27.19
N ASN A 215 -11.18 0.15 -25.95
CA ASN A 215 -9.78 0.36 -25.60
C ASN A 215 -9.12 -0.98 -25.31
N ASN A 216 -8.03 -1.27 -26.00
CA ASN A 216 -7.19 -2.44 -25.76
C ASN A 216 -6.02 -2.02 -24.88
N PHE A 217 -5.87 -2.62 -23.73
CA PHE A 217 -4.81 -2.34 -22.77
C PHE A 217 -3.78 -3.45 -22.75
N ASN A 218 -2.50 -3.07 -22.83
CA ASN A 218 -1.35 -3.88 -22.46
C ASN A 218 -0.71 -3.23 -21.25
N ILE A 219 -0.64 -3.94 -20.14
CA ILE A 219 -0.06 -3.43 -18.90
C ILE A 219 1.11 -4.31 -18.51
N HIS A 220 2.18 -3.66 -18.03
CA HIS A 220 3.36 -4.32 -17.51
C HIS A 220 3.78 -3.68 -16.19
N LEU A 221 4.14 -4.49 -15.20
CA LEU A 221 4.86 -4.06 -14.01
C LEU A 221 6.33 -4.45 -14.17
N TYR A 222 7.20 -3.46 -14.29
CA TYR A 222 8.63 -3.62 -14.39
C TYR A 222 9.31 -3.34 -13.04
N SER A 223 10.33 -4.14 -12.70
CA SER A 223 11.21 -3.92 -11.55
C SER A 223 12.61 -3.55 -12.02
N SER A 224 13.09 -2.37 -11.64
CA SER A 224 14.48 -1.96 -11.92
C SER A 224 15.48 -2.70 -11.02
N ILE A 225 15.06 -3.17 -9.84
CA ILE A 225 15.91 -3.96 -8.94
C ILE A 225 16.27 -5.29 -9.57
N LYS A 226 15.27 -5.98 -10.16
CA LYS A 226 15.47 -7.28 -10.82
C LYS A 226 15.80 -7.16 -12.30
N ASN A 227 15.60 -5.96 -12.88
CA ASN A 227 15.71 -5.67 -14.31
C ASN A 227 14.84 -6.59 -15.18
N GLU A 228 13.59 -6.81 -14.76
CA GLU A 228 12.64 -7.70 -15.45
C GLU A 228 11.20 -7.20 -15.34
N ILE A 229 10.33 -7.72 -16.22
CA ILE A 229 8.88 -7.54 -16.14
C ILE A 229 8.32 -8.60 -15.22
N LEU A 230 7.76 -8.19 -14.07
CA LEU A 230 7.19 -9.08 -13.06
C LEU A 230 5.80 -9.58 -13.45
N TYR A 231 4.98 -8.69 -14.01
CA TYR A 231 3.61 -9.00 -14.40
C TYR A 231 3.27 -8.38 -15.74
N SER A 232 2.44 -9.08 -16.51
CA SER A 232 1.87 -8.58 -17.76
C SER A 232 0.41 -8.99 -17.88
N SER A 233 -0.44 -8.11 -18.40
CA SER A 233 -1.82 -8.43 -18.70
C SER A 233 -2.30 -7.68 -19.95
N LYS A 234 -3.23 -8.30 -20.67
CA LYS A 234 -3.95 -7.71 -21.81
C LYS A 234 -5.43 -7.82 -21.54
N PHE A 235 -6.16 -6.73 -21.71
CA PHE A 235 -7.61 -6.74 -21.59
C PHE A 235 -8.24 -5.66 -22.47
N LYS A 236 -9.52 -5.85 -22.74
CA LYS A 236 -10.32 -5.01 -23.61
C LYS A 236 -11.49 -4.45 -22.81
N ILE A 237 -11.68 -3.13 -22.89
CA ILE A 237 -12.77 -2.45 -22.17
C ILE A 237 -13.54 -1.59 -23.18
N ASN A 238 -14.87 -1.61 -23.07
CA ASN A 238 -15.73 -0.71 -23.85
C ASN A 238 -15.46 0.74 -23.45
N ASN A 239 -15.43 1.64 -24.46
CA ASN A 239 -15.14 3.06 -24.27
C ASN A 239 -16.12 3.78 -23.33
N ASN A 240 -17.32 3.24 -23.15
CA ASN A 240 -18.36 3.80 -22.27
C ASN A 240 -18.17 3.46 -20.80
N ILE A 241 -17.21 2.58 -20.46
CA ILE A 241 -16.95 2.15 -19.07
C ILE A 241 -15.77 2.96 -18.51
N ASN A 242 -15.87 3.33 -17.23
CA ASN A 242 -14.73 3.92 -16.53
C ASN A 242 -13.62 2.87 -16.32
N TYR A 243 -12.72 2.79 -17.31
CA TYR A 243 -11.63 1.83 -17.34
C TYR A 243 -10.53 2.10 -16.29
N GLN A 244 -10.46 3.31 -15.76
CA GLN A 244 -9.40 3.72 -14.85
C GLN A 244 -9.42 2.90 -13.55
N ASN A 245 -10.59 2.78 -12.92
CA ASN A 245 -10.73 1.99 -11.71
C ASN A 245 -10.41 0.51 -11.93
N GLN A 246 -10.79 -0.04 -13.08
CA GLN A 246 -10.49 -1.43 -13.42
C GLN A 246 -8.99 -1.63 -13.62
N LEU A 247 -8.32 -0.71 -14.33
CA LEU A 247 -6.88 -0.71 -14.51
C LEU A 247 -6.13 -0.66 -13.18
N LEU A 248 -6.50 0.31 -12.33
CA LEU A 248 -5.88 0.51 -11.02
C LEU A 248 -6.12 -0.70 -10.09
N SER A 249 -7.30 -1.31 -10.16
CA SER A 249 -7.60 -2.54 -9.41
C SER A 249 -6.68 -3.70 -9.80
N VAL A 250 -6.43 -3.91 -11.10
CA VAL A 250 -5.50 -4.94 -11.58
C VAL A 250 -4.09 -4.71 -11.07
N ILE A 251 -3.60 -3.47 -11.14
CA ILE A 251 -2.26 -3.10 -10.66
C ILE A 251 -2.16 -3.30 -9.14
N ASN A 252 -3.20 -2.90 -8.40
CA ASN A 252 -3.24 -3.08 -6.95
C ASN A 252 -3.25 -4.58 -6.56
N ASP A 253 -3.96 -5.42 -7.31
CA ASP A 253 -3.95 -6.88 -7.09
C ASP A 253 -2.56 -7.48 -7.38
N TRP A 254 -1.83 -7.00 -8.41
CA TRP A 254 -0.45 -7.41 -8.65
C TRP A 254 0.47 -7.03 -7.48
N TRP A 255 0.34 -5.80 -6.97
CA TRP A 255 1.12 -5.35 -5.82
C TRP A 255 0.83 -6.19 -4.57
N LYS A 256 -0.45 -6.48 -4.29
CA LYS A 256 -0.84 -7.37 -3.20
C LYS A 256 -0.24 -8.76 -3.34
N ASN A 257 -0.30 -9.35 -4.54
CA ASN A 257 0.24 -10.68 -4.80
C ASN A 257 1.77 -10.73 -4.68
N LEU A 258 2.46 -9.66 -5.12
CA LEU A 258 3.93 -9.54 -4.98
C LEU A 258 4.37 -9.46 -3.52
N ASN A 259 3.52 -8.87 -2.65
CA ASN A 259 3.85 -8.59 -1.26
C ASN A 259 2.96 -9.37 -0.28
N ILE A 260 2.38 -10.48 -0.72
CA ILE A 260 1.48 -11.29 0.11
C ILE A 260 2.24 -11.89 1.30
N ILE A 261 1.62 -11.83 2.46
CA ILE A 261 2.09 -12.49 3.67
C ILE A 261 1.34 -13.80 3.78
N ASP A 262 2.03 -14.89 3.49
CA ASP A 262 1.48 -16.24 3.61
C ASP A 262 1.50 -16.69 5.08
N GLN A 263 0.31 -16.90 5.64
CA GLN A 263 0.14 -17.31 7.04
C GLN A 263 0.50 -18.78 7.26
N SER A 264 0.71 -19.58 6.22
CA SER A 264 1.18 -20.96 6.33
C SER A 264 2.69 -21.09 6.47
N ILE A 265 3.44 -20.06 6.05
CA ILE A 265 4.90 -20.04 6.08
C ILE A 265 5.35 -19.30 7.34
N ILE A 266 6.10 -19.99 8.19
CA ILE A 266 6.71 -19.42 9.40
C ILE A 266 8.21 -19.57 9.28
N ASN A 267 8.91 -18.44 9.35
CA ASN A 267 10.36 -18.38 9.37
C ASN A 267 10.89 -17.92 10.72
N LYS A 268 12.09 -18.39 11.04
CA LYS A 268 12.83 -17.99 12.23
C LYS A 268 14.22 -17.53 11.84
N GLN A 269 14.65 -16.38 12.37
CA GLN A 269 15.96 -15.83 12.14
C GLN A 269 16.50 -15.16 13.40
N SER A 270 17.73 -15.50 13.80
CA SER A 270 18.41 -14.81 14.87
C SER A 270 19.28 -13.71 14.28
N CYS A 271 19.05 -12.46 14.72
CA CYS A 271 19.75 -11.30 14.18
C CYS A 271 20.32 -10.44 15.32
N PHE A 272 21.52 -9.93 15.08
CA PHE A 272 22.10 -8.90 15.92
C PHE A 272 21.54 -7.53 15.53
N ILE A 273 21.07 -6.76 16.50
CA ILE A 273 20.76 -5.35 16.30
C ILE A 273 21.96 -4.53 16.70
N LYS A 274 22.59 -3.88 15.68
CA LYS A 274 23.68 -2.96 15.88
C LYS A 274 23.14 -1.56 16.18
N ASN A 275 23.55 -0.98 17.29
CA ASN A 275 23.12 0.35 17.75
C ASN A 275 24.26 1.12 18.39
N SER A 276 24.26 2.43 18.30
CA SER A 276 25.24 3.33 18.90
C SER A 276 24.86 3.74 20.34
N ASN A 277 23.57 3.71 20.64
CA ASN A 277 23.04 4.05 21.98
C ASN A 277 21.68 3.40 22.21
N ILE A 278 21.19 3.51 23.44
CA ILE A 278 19.92 2.88 23.87
C ILE A 278 18.69 3.45 23.15
N HIS A 279 18.67 4.72 22.80
CA HIS A 279 17.55 5.35 22.09
C HIS A 279 17.44 4.81 20.66
N GLU A 280 18.56 4.63 19.99
CA GLU A 280 18.63 4.01 18.66
C GLU A 280 18.14 2.56 18.71
N LEU A 281 18.57 1.79 19.73
CA LEU A 281 18.09 0.43 19.95
C LEU A 281 16.57 0.38 20.07
N TYR A 282 15.96 1.18 20.94
CA TYR A 282 14.52 1.21 21.10
C TYR A 282 13.80 1.65 19.83
N PHE A 283 14.38 2.60 19.09
CA PHE A 283 13.83 3.03 17.82
C PHE A 283 13.82 1.89 16.78
N ILE A 284 14.92 1.15 16.62
CA ILE A 284 15.00 -0.02 15.74
C ILE A 284 13.99 -1.08 16.16
N ILE A 285 13.94 -1.42 17.46
CA ILE A 285 13.00 -2.41 18.00
C ILE A 285 11.55 -2.00 17.69
N SER A 286 11.18 -0.75 17.93
CA SER A 286 9.82 -0.25 17.67
C SER A 286 9.45 -0.37 16.20
N LYS A 287 10.37 -0.06 15.29
CA LYS A 287 10.19 -0.19 13.84
C LYS A 287 10.01 -1.65 13.42
N ILE A 288 10.83 -2.56 13.95
CA ILE A 288 10.71 -4.00 13.66
C ILE A 288 9.37 -4.53 14.17
N LYS A 289 9.03 -4.25 15.42
CA LYS A 289 7.75 -4.68 16.01
C LYS A 289 6.51 -4.15 15.30
N SER A 290 6.61 -3.01 14.60
CA SER A 290 5.52 -2.46 13.80
C SER A 290 5.26 -3.23 12.48
N ILE A 291 6.16 -4.16 12.10
CA ILE A 291 6.01 -4.99 10.90
C ILE A 291 4.98 -6.08 11.19
N SER A 292 3.91 -6.10 10.41
CA SER A 292 2.77 -7.01 10.59
C SER A 292 3.11 -8.50 10.44
N GLN A 293 4.22 -8.82 9.76
CA GLN A 293 4.70 -10.20 9.63
C GLN A 293 5.24 -10.78 10.95
N ILE A 294 5.67 -9.93 11.89
CA ILE A 294 6.28 -10.41 13.14
C ILE A 294 5.27 -11.21 13.95
N LYS A 295 5.63 -12.47 14.28
CA LYS A 295 4.93 -13.33 15.19
C LYS A 295 5.48 -13.18 16.61
N SER A 296 6.81 -13.20 16.76
CA SER A 296 7.49 -12.98 18.03
C SER A 296 8.85 -12.33 17.81
N PHE A 297 9.28 -11.56 18.80
CA PHE A 297 10.53 -10.82 18.79
C PHE A 297 11.13 -10.83 20.21
N ASN A 298 12.08 -11.73 20.43
CA ASN A 298 12.59 -12.06 21.75
C ASN A 298 14.08 -11.74 21.87
N LEU A 299 14.46 -11.05 22.92
CA LEU A 299 15.86 -10.81 23.25
C LEU A 299 16.51 -12.11 23.74
N LEU A 300 17.61 -12.52 23.11
CA LEU A 300 18.39 -13.71 23.51
C LEU A 300 19.64 -13.33 24.30
N LYS A 301 20.37 -12.27 23.88
CA LYS A 301 21.61 -11.88 24.50
C LYS A 301 21.80 -10.36 24.44
N ILE A 302 22.27 -9.79 25.55
CA ILE A 302 22.63 -8.38 25.65
C ILE A 302 24.14 -8.24 25.57
N ASN A 303 24.61 -7.43 24.62
CA ASN A 303 26.00 -7.03 24.51
C ASN A 303 26.06 -5.51 24.25
N LEU A 304 27.13 -4.87 24.62
CA LEU A 304 27.31 -3.44 24.37
C LEU A 304 27.29 -3.14 22.85
N GLY A 305 26.33 -2.33 22.40
CA GLY A 305 26.20 -1.91 21.02
C GLY A 305 25.71 -2.98 20.02
N MET A 306 25.45 -4.22 20.47
CA MET A 306 25.10 -5.33 19.57
C MET A 306 24.31 -6.42 20.31
N ASN A 307 22.98 -6.31 20.28
CA ASN A 307 22.07 -7.20 21.01
C ASN A 307 21.50 -8.27 20.09
N LEU A 308 21.47 -9.53 20.51
CA LEU A 308 20.95 -10.65 19.74
C LEU A 308 19.46 -10.87 20.01
N TYR A 309 18.67 -10.91 18.94
CA TYR A 309 17.23 -11.17 18.98
C TYR A 309 16.86 -12.37 18.14
N ASP A 310 15.86 -13.10 18.61
CA ASP A 310 15.18 -14.16 17.86
C ASP A 310 13.90 -13.60 17.27
N ILE A 311 13.80 -13.65 15.93
CA ILE A 311 12.71 -13.07 15.17
C ILE A 311 11.96 -14.19 14.49
N ILE A 312 10.69 -14.38 14.84
CA ILE A 312 9.80 -15.31 14.15
C ILE A 312 8.78 -14.49 13.38
N TYR A 313 8.61 -14.79 12.08
CA TYR A 313 7.74 -14.04 11.20
C TYR A 313 7.04 -14.93 10.19
N TYR A 314 5.89 -14.44 9.67
CA TYR A 314 5.11 -15.08 8.63
C TYR A 314 5.55 -14.64 7.23
N GLY A 315 5.37 -15.52 6.24
CA GLY A 315 5.64 -15.25 4.83
C GLY A 315 7.11 -15.35 4.45
N ASP A 316 7.45 -14.92 3.23
CA ASP A 316 8.77 -15.06 2.65
C ASP A 316 9.81 -14.12 3.26
N THR A 317 11.06 -14.59 3.31
CA THR A 317 12.22 -13.80 3.76
C THR A 317 12.46 -12.56 2.88
N SER A 318 12.19 -12.65 1.58
CA SER A 318 12.32 -11.52 0.65
C SER A 318 11.33 -10.40 0.98
N ASN A 319 10.07 -10.73 1.27
CA ASN A 319 9.05 -9.77 1.68
C ASN A 319 9.37 -9.16 3.05
N PHE A 320 9.88 -9.96 3.98
CA PHE A 320 10.32 -9.47 5.28
C PHE A 320 11.49 -8.48 5.14
N SER A 321 12.49 -8.80 4.32
CA SER A 321 13.63 -7.91 4.04
C SER A 321 13.19 -6.60 3.37
N SER A 322 12.22 -6.64 2.46
CA SER A 322 11.63 -5.44 1.85
C SER A 322 10.98 -4.55 2.90
N LYS A 323 10.18 -5.11 3.80
CA LYS A 323 9.54 -4.36 4.89
C LYS A 323 10.53 -3.76 5.89
N LEU A 324 11.62 -4.46 6.19
CA LEU A 324 12.71 -3.89 6.99
C LEU A 324 13.31 -2.67 6.27
N SER A 325 13.55 -2.81 4.96
CA SER A 325 14.08 -1.73 4.12
C SER A 325 13.18 -0.49 4.12
N ASP A 326 11.87 -0.66 4.01
CA ASP A 326 10.87 0.44 4.07
C ASP A 326 10.85 1.14 5.44
N LYS A 327 11.15 0.41 6.50
CA LYS A 327 11.31 0.97 7.85
C LYS A 327 12.69 1.61 8.07
N ARG A 328 13.50 1.75 7.00
CA ARG A 328 14.88 2.26 7.03
C ARG A 328 15.81 1.39 7.88
N ILE A 329 15.56 0.10 7.93
CA ILE A 329 16.42 -0.89 8.57
C ILE A 329 17.20 -1.60 7.47
N LYS A 330 18.54 -1.55 7.58
CA LYS A 330 19.43 -2.32 6.74
C LYS A 330 19.54 -3.74 7.32
N ASN A 331 19.29 -4.75 6.49
CA ASN A 331 19.51 -6.16 6.78
C ASN A 331 20.67 -6.65 5.93
N TYR A 332 21.71 -7.18 6.56
CA TYR A 332 22.87 -7.73 5.87
C TYR A 332 23.52 -8.86 6.69
N PHE A 333 24.35 -9.66 6.04
CA PHE A 333 25.13 -10.70 6.68
C PHE A 333 26.59 -10.25 6.78
N ASP A 334 27.22 -10.48 7.91
CA ASP A 334 28.64 -10.23 8.11
C ASP A 334 29.54 -11.34 7.52
N SER A 335 30.84 -11.26 7.73
CA SER A 335 31.81 -12.26 7.26
C SER A 335 31.62 -13.65 7.90
N LYS A 336 30.94 -13.73 9.06
CA LYS A 336 30.59 -14.97 9.77
C LYS A 336 29.22 -15.50 9.36
N LYS A 337 28.54 -14.84 8.41
CA LYS A 337 27.15 -15.10 8.02
C LYS A 337 26.11 -14.84 9.13
N ASP A 338 26.45 -14.01 10.12
CA ASP A 338 25.51 -13.56 11.12
C ASP A 338 24.58 -12.47 10.51
N CYS A 339 23.28 -12.58 10.77
CA CYS A 339 22.32 -11.55 10.39
C CYS A 339 22.51 -10.30 11.24
N ILE A 340 22.67 -9.15 10.59
CA ILE A 340 22.82 -7.85 11.28
C ILE A 340 21.74 -6.88 10.79
N LEU A 341 21.06 -6.26 11.75
CA LEU A 341 20.08 -5.21 11.54
C LEU A 341 20.63 -3.89 12.07
N SER A 342 20.57 -2.82 11.28
CA SER A 342 20.99 -1.47 11.68
C SER A 342 20.12 -0.41 10.99
N LEU A 343 20.16 0.81 11.46
CA LEU A 343 19.57 1.92 10.70
C LEU A 343 20.29 2.12 9.36
N LYS A 344 19.54 2.49 8.34
CA LYS A 344 20.11 3.06 7.12
C LYS A 344 20.55 4.49 7.44
N SER A 345 21.83 4.76 7.23
CA SER A 345 22.39 6.12 7.24
C SER A 345 21.79 6.96 6.14
#